data_ba3571fa2d1e6cab28b7db9336ed256c
#
_entry.id   ba3571fa2d1e6cab28b7db9336ed256c
#
_cell.length_a   1.000
_cell.length_b   1.000
_cell.length_c   1.000
_cell.angle_alpha   90.00
_cell.angle_beta   90.00
_cell.angle_gamma   90.00
#
_symmetry.space_group_name_H-M   'P 1'
#
loop_
_entity.id
_entity.type
_entity.pdbx_description
1 polymer ?
#
loop_
_entity_poly.entity_id
_entity_poly.type
_entity_poly.pdbx_seq_one_letter_code
_entity_poly.pdbx_strand_id
1 'polypeptide(L)'
;ADLTAPYLQKNYNLQGISFPHLTCITYVPFGIACNYIIDKIPLINKINFDPESINKKFGVFGEPLTLGFVLGLLLAFLAGYDVSAAVSLAIKVSAAMLLLPKMIEILVQGLLIVRDAAEAKLKAKFPNRDFYIGMDTALLIGEPSVLATGLLLIPMAVVLAIILPGNRVLPFVDLASLMFLLAMVTPFCKRNMFRMFITGTLVVTCILYVGTDISREYTQAAVNSNIPVDRKSTRL
;
A
#
# COMPACT_ATOMS: atom_id res chain seq x y z
N ALA A 1 12.51 3.28 13.18
CA ALA A 1 13.02 1.99 12.73
C ALA A 1 12.48 0.85 13.60
N ASP A 2 12.65 0.93 14.91
CA ASP A 2 12.29 -0.18 15.82
C ASP A 2 10.79 -0.47 15.91
N LEU A 3 9.94 0.50 15.61
CA LEU A 3 8.48 0.35 15.68
C LEU A 3 7.93 -0.63 14.63
N THR A 4 8.53 -0.71 13.45
CA THR A 4 8.04 -1.57 12.35
C THR A 4 8.64 -2.98 12.39
N ALA A 5 9.86 -3.12 12.92
CA ALA A 5 10.61 -4.37 12.92
C ALA A 5 9.85 -5.57 13.56
N PRO A 6 9.21 -5.46 14.73
CA PRO A 6 8.48 -6.58 15.33
C PRO A 6 7.32 -7.07 14.47
N TYR A 7 6.64 -6.17 13.77
CA TYR A 7 5.51 -6.50 12.89
C TYR A 7 5.96 -7.14 11.59
N LEU A 8 7.09 -6.65 11.02
CA LEU A 8 7.70 -7.23 9.83
C LEU A 8 8.18 -8.66 10.09
N GLN A 9 8.86 -8.86 11.22
CA GLN A 9 9.32 -10.18 11.63
C GLN A 9 8.16 -11.15 11.85
N LYS A 10 7.13 -10.71 12.58
CA LYS A 10 5.98 -11.57 12.93
C LYS A 10 5.11 -11.91 11.74
N ASN A 11 4.81 -10.95 10.87
CA ASN A 11 3.79 -11.08 9.83
C ASN A 11 4.36 -11.44 8.46
N TYR A 12 5.65 -11.11 8.21
CA TYR A 12 6.30 -11.27 6.90
C TYR A 12 7.59 -12.08 6.95
N ASN A 13 7.98 -12.56 8.14
CA ASN A 13 9.24 -13.31 8.35
C ASN A 13 10.50 -12.54 7.91
N LEU A 14 10.45 -11.21 7.94
CA LEU A 14 11.56 -10.32 7.60
C LEU A 14 12.36 -9.98 8.86
N GLN A 15 13.25 -10.90 9.28
CA GLN A 15 14.07 -10.72 10.47
C GLN A 15 15.12 -9.64 10.27
N GLY A 16 15.38 -8.83 11.31
CA GLY A 16 16.42 -7.81 11.30
C GLY A 16 16.18 -6.65 10.34
N ILE A 17 14.97 -6.54 9.73
CA ILE A 17 14.58 -5.48 8.82
C ILE A 17 13.61 -4.52 9.50
N SER A 18 13.75 -3.24 9.20
CA SER A 18 12.83 -2.18 9.62
C SER A 18 12.59 -1.20 8.48
N PHE A 19 11.49 -0.44 8.55
CA PHE A 19 11.18 0.62 7.61
C PHE A 19 11.43 1.99 8.24
N PRO A 20 12.59 2.62 8.01
CA PRO A 20 12.96 3.92 8.58
C PRO A 20 12.36 5.11 7.82
N HIS A 21 11.32 4.91 7.05
CA HIS A 21 10.72 5.97 6.24
C HIS A 21 9.99 6.99 7.14
N LEU A 22 10.21 8.29 6.90
CA LEU A 22 9.63 9.36 7.71
C LEU A 22 8.09 9.32 7.71
N THR A 23 7.49 8.98 6.59
CA THR A 23 6.04 8.83 6.44
C THR A 23 5.46 7.68 7.28
N CYS A 24 6.27 6.67 7.65
CA CYS A 24 5.83 5.64 8.59
C CYS A 24 5.44 6.22 9.94
N ILE A 25 6.06 7.32 10.39
CA ILE A 25 5.71 7.98 11.65
C ILE A 25 4.25 8.46 11.62
N THR A 26 3.79 8.91 10.46
CA THR A 26 2.42 9.40 10.28
C THR A 26 1.42 8.24 10.16
N TYR A 27 1.75 7.21 9.38
CA TYR A 27 0.80 6.13 9.07
C TYR A 27 0.79 4.98 10.07
N VAL A 28 1.88 4.74 10.80
CA VAL A 28 1.98 3.71 11.83
C VAL A 28 0.92 3.86 12.93
N PRO A 29 0.72 5.05 13.53
CA PRO A 29 -0.34 5.23 14.52
C PRO A 29 -1.73 4.91 13.98
N PHE A 30 -2.03 5.28 12.73
CA PHE A 30 -3.29 4.93 12.07
C PHE A 30 -3.43 3.42 11.91
N GLY A 31 -2.40 2.75 11.42
CA GLY A 31 -2.40 1.30 11.26
C GLY A 31 -2.64 0.57 12.58
N ILE A 32 -1.97 0.98 13.65
CA ILE A 32 -2.13 0.40 14.99
C ILE A 32 -3.54 0.68 15.54
N ALA A 33 -4.00 1.94 15.48
CA ALA A 33 -5.31 2.33 15.99
C ALA A 33 -6.45 1.61 15.26
N CYS A 34 -6.42 1.58 13.93
CA CYS A 34 -7.43 0.87 13.14
C CYS A 34 -7.47 -0.62 13.47
N ASN A 35 -6.31 -1.28 13.55
CA ASN A 35 -6.28 -2.69 13.89
C ASN A 35 -6.73 -2.97 15.33
N TYR A 36 -6.40 -2.09 16.28
CA TYR A 36 -6.90 -2.19 17.65
C TYR A 36 -8.44 -2.08 17.71
N ILE A 37 -9.03 -1.16 16.95
CA ILE A 37 -10.49 -1.01 16.87
C ILE A 37 -11.12 -2.24 16.22
N ILE A 38 -10.57 -2.72 15.10
CA ILE A 38 -11.05 -3.91 14.39
C ILE A 38 -11.00 -5.15 15.30
N ASP A 39 -9.94 -5.29 16.09
CA ASP A 39 -9.79 -6.43 17.02
C ASP A 39 -10.86 -6.43 18.12
N LYS A 40 -11.41 -5.25 18.49
CA LYS A 40 -12.49 -5.14 19.49
C LYS A 40 -13.88 -5.44 18.95
N ILE A 41 -14.08 -5.41 17.63
CA ILE A 41 -15.39 -5.66 17.02
C ILE A 41 -15.49 -7.15 16.67
N PRO A 42 -16.24 -7.98 17.44
CA PRO A 42 -16.21 -9.43 17.32
C PRO A 42 -16.70 -9.96 15.97
N LEU A 43 -17.53 -9.20 15.25
CA LEU A 43 -18.04 -9.57 13.94
C LEU A 43 -16.98 -9.31 12.84
N ILE A 44 -16.25 -8.21 12.94
CA ILE A 44 -15.27 -7.75 11.94
C ILE A 44 -13.94 -8.47 12.14
N ASN A 45 -13.59 -8.78 13.39
CA ASN A 45 -12.34 -9.49 13.72
C ASN A 45 -12.27 -10.90 13.08
N LYS A 46 -13.43 -11.54 12.86
CA LYS A 46 -13.51 -12.87 12.24
C LYS A 46 -13.35 -12.86 10.72
N ILE A 47 -13.42 -11.68 10.11
CA ILE A 47 -13.26 -11.55 8.66
C ILE A 47 -11.77 -11.65 8.33
N ASN A 48 -11.38 -12.77 7.75
CA ASN A 48 -10.01 -12.99 7.29
C ASN A 48 -10.00 -13.20 5.78
N PHE A 49 -9.46 -12.22 5.06
CA PHE A 49 -9.19 -12.27 3.64
C PHE A 49 -7.68 -12.15 3.43
N ASP A 50 -6.97 -13.24 3.59
CA ASP A 50 -5.57 -13.34 3.15
C ASP A 50 -5.49 -14.21 1.88
N PRO A 51 -4.45 -13.99 1.03
CA PRO A 51 -4.32 -14.72 -0.22
C PRO A 51 -4.24 -16.25 -0.03
N GLU A 52 -3.65 -16.71 1.07
CA GLU A 52 -3.53 -18.14 1.37
C GLU A 52 -4.88 -18.76 1.74
N SER A 53 -5.69 -18.05 2.53
CA SER A 53 -7.04 -18.48 2.89
C SER A 53 -7.97 -18.47 1.67
N ILE A 54 -7.81 -17.47 0.79
CA ILE A 54 -8.56 -17.39 -0.48
C ILE A 54 -8.16 -18.56 -1.38
N ASN A 55 -6.87 -18.84 -1.50
CA ASN A 55 -6.38 -19.97 -2.30
C ASN A 55 -6.87 -21.32 -1.75
N LYS A 56 -6.80 -21.52 -0.45
CA LYS A 56 -7.33 -22.74 0.20
C LYS A 56 -8.83 -22.92 -0.01
N LYS A 57 -9.60 -21.82 -0.04
CA LYS A 57 -11.07 -21.86 -0.14
C LYS A 57 -11.57 -21.92 -1.59
N PHE A 58 -10.87 -21.26 -2.51
CA PHE A 58 -11.27 -21.11 -3.91
C PHE A 58 -10.34 -21.82 -4.92
N GLY A 59 -9.26 -22.46 -4.43
CA GLY A 59 -8.30 -23.17 -5.29
C GLY A 59 -7.65 -22.21 -6.30
N VAL A 60 -7.65 -22.59 -7.56
CA VAL A 60 -7.04 -21.81 -8.66
C VAL A 60 -7.57 -20.37 -8.74
N PHE A 61 -8.81 -20.12 -8.33
CA PHE A 61 -9.39 -18.78 -8.31
C PHE A 61 -8.77 -17.86 -7.24
N GLY A 62 -8.10 -18.40 -6.24
CA GLY A 62 -7.37 -17.64 -5.23
C GLY A 62 -5.92 -17.32 -5.59
N GLU A 63 -5.42 -17.81 -6.71
CA GLU A 63 -4.06 -17.51 -7.15
C GLU A 63 -3.90 -16.05 -7.56
N PRO A 64 -2.71 -15.44 -7.33
CA PRO A 64 -2.45 -14.05 -7.70
C PRO A 64 -2.73 -13.74 -9.17
N LEU A 65 -2.48 -14.68 -10.06
CA LEU A 65 -2.75 -14.56 -11.49
C LEU A 65 -4.26 -14.39 -11.77
N THR A 66 -5.09 -15.23 -11.18
CA THR A 66 -6.54 -15.20 -11.38
C THR A 66 -7.16 -13.98 -10.70
N LEU A 67 -6.71 -13.66 -9.48
CA LEU A 67 -7.13 -12.44 -8.78
C LEU A 67 -6.78 -11.19 -9.59
N GLY A 68 -5.56 -11.13 -10.15
CA GLY A 68 -5.14 -10.03 -11.02
C GLY A 68 -6.00 -9.90 -12.28
N PHE A 69 -6.38 -11.03 -12.88
CA PHE A 69 -7.27 -11.03 -14.04
C PHE A 69 -8.65 -10.48 -13.71
N VAL A 70 -9.27 -10.97 -12.64
CA VAL A 70 -10.59 -10.52 -12.20
C VAL A 70 -10.57 -9.04 -11.83
N LEU A 71 -9.57 -8.60 -11.05
CA LEU A 71 -9.42 -7.20 -10.66
C LEU A 71 -9.16 -6.31 -11.88
N GLY A 72 -8.33 -6.75 -12.82
CA GLY A 72 -8.05 -6.03 -14.05
C GLY A 72 -9.30 -5.85 -14.93
N LEU A 73 -10.13 -6.90 -15.07
CA LEU A 73 -11.42 -6.80 -15.76
C LEU A 73 -12.36 -5.82 -15.05
N LEU A 74 -12.49 -5.93 -13.74
CA LEU A 74 -13.35 -5.06 -12.94
C LEU A 74 -12.95 -3.59 -13.12
N LEU A 75 -11.66 -3.27 -12.99
CA LEU A 75 -11.16 -1.91 -13.16
C LEU A 75 -11.37 -1.40 -14.59
N ALA A 76 -11.16 -2.25 -15.61
CA ALA A 76 -11.36 -1.86 -17.00
C ALA A 76 -12.82 -1.52 -17.31
N PHE A 77 -13.77 -2.32 -16.81
CA PHE A 77 -15.19 -2.04 -16.99
C PHE A 77 -15.64 -0.81 -16.22
N LEU A 78 -15.13 -0.60 -15.00
CA LEU A 78 -15.38 0.64 -14.26
C LEU A 78 -14.84 1.87 -14.97
N ALA A 79 -13.73 1.73 -15.71
CA ALA A 79 -13.14 2.79 -16.52
C ALA A 79 -13.84 2.98 -17.90
N GLY A 80 -14.84 2.16 -18.23
CA GLY A 80 -15.58 2.26 -19.48
C GLY A 80 -14.85 1.70 -20.70
N TYR A 81 -13.89 0.80 -20.51
CA TYR A 81 -13.17 0.17 -21.61
C TYR A 81 -14.05 -0.83 -22.35
N ASP A 82 -13.82 -0.96 -23.67
CA ASP A 82 -14.40 -2.03 -24.48
C ASP A 82 -13.83 -3.40 -24.07
N VAL A 83 -14.47 -4.48 -24.49
CA VAL A 83 -14.12 -5.85 -24.09
C VAL A 83 -12.68 -6.20 -24.46
N SER A 84 -12.19 -5.79 -25.63
CA SER A 84 -10.84 -6.09 -26.09
C SER A 84 -9.79 -5.41 -25.21
N ALA A 85 -9.96 -4.12 -24.93
CA ALA A 85 -9.09 -3.35 -24.04
C ALA A 85 -9.18 -3.85 -22.60
N ALA A 86 -10.38 -4.25 -22.14
CA ALA A 86 -10.59 -4.80 -20.82
C ALA A 86 -9.82 -6.12 -20.61
N VAL A 87 -9.88 -7.03 -21.56
CA VAL A 87 -9.12 -8.29 -21.52
C VAL A 87 -7.61 -8.01 -21.56
N SER A 88 -7.17 -7.09 -22.43
CA SER A 88 -5.76 -6.70 -22.49
C SER A 88 -5.26 -6.14 -21.15
N LEU A 89 -6.02 -5.27 -20.49
CA LEU A 89 -5.68 -4.75 -19.17
C LEU A 89 -5.67 -5.86 -18.12
N ALA A 90 -6.64 -6.75 -18.13
CA ALA A 90 -6.73 -7.89 -17.21
C ALA A 90 -5.50 -8.80 -17.30
N ILE A 91 -5.03 -9.09 -18.52
CA ILE A 91 -3.81 -9.88 -18.73
C ILE A 91 -2.59 -9.15 -18.18
N LYS A 92 -2.47 -7.84 -18.40
CA LYS A 92 -1.34 -7.02 -17.88
C LYS A 92 -1.33 -6.99 -16.36
N VAL A 93 -2.47 -6.79 -15.72
CA VAL A 93 -2.61 -6.79 -14.24
C VAL A 93 -2.30 -8.17 -13.69
N SER A 94 -2.79 -9.22 -14.31
CA SER A 94 -2.52 -10.62 -13.98
C SER A 94 -1.02 -10.94 -14.03
N ALA A 95 -0.36 -10.56 -15.11
CA ALA A 95 1.08 -10.72 -15.27
C ALA A 95 1.87 -9.92 -14.21
N ALA A 96 1.47 -8.69 -13.90
CA ALA A 96 2.08 -7.90 -12.86
C ALA A 96 1.95 -8.55 -11.48
N MET A 97 0.77 -9.04 -11.11
CA MET A 97 0.54 -9.72 -9.84
C MET A 97 1.31 -11.05 -9.72
N LEU A 98 1.68 -11.67 -10.82
CA LEU A 98 2.51 -12.88 -10.82
C LEU A 98 4.00 -12.55 -10.77
N LEU A 99 4.45 -11.54 -11.53
CA LEU A 99 5.87 -11.26 -11.73
C LEU A 99 6.46 -10.38 -10.62
N LEU A 100 5.74 -9.36 -10.16
CA LEU A 100 6.25 -8.44 -9.13
C LEU A 100 6.69 -9.15 -7.85
N PRO A 101 5.91 -10.07 -7.26
CA PRO A 101 6.35 -10.81 -6.08
C PRO A 101 7.67 -11.56 -6.30
N LYS A 102 7.82 -12.21 -7.45
CA LYS A 102 9.02 -12.98 -7.79
C LYS A 102 10.24 -12.08 -7.99
N MET A 103 10.05 -10.93 -8.64
CA MET A 103 11.13 -9.95 -8.82
C MET A 103 11.59 -9.39 -7.47
N ILE A 104 10.66 -9.06 -6.58
CA ILE A 104 10.98 -8.56 -5.24
C ILE A 104 11.65 -9.65 -4.41
N GLU A 105 11.22 -10.91 -4.51
CA GLU A 105 11.87 -12.02 -3.82
C GLU A 105 13.35 -12.15 -4.18
N ILE A 106 13.70 -12.06 -5.47
CA ILE A 106 15.09 -12.08 -5.95
C ILE A 106 15.86 -10.89 -5.40
N LEU A 107 15.27 -9.71 -5.41
CA LEU A 107 15.89 -8.49 -4.88
C LEU A 107 16.14 -8.62 -3.37
N VAL A 108 15.16 -9.13 -2.61
CA VAL A 108 15.28 -9.36 -1.17
C VAL A 108 16.40 -10.37 -0.88
N GLN A 109 16.48 -11.47 -1.61
CA GLN A 109 17.55 -12.46 -1.44
C GLN A 109 18.95 -11.83 -1.61
N GLY A 110 19.14 -10.96 -2.62
CA GLY A 110 20.37 -10.21 -2.80
C GLY A 110 20.67 -9.25 -1.65
N LEU A 111 19.65 -8.54 -1.15
CA LEU A 111 19.79 -7.61 -0.04
C LEU A 111 20.07 -8.30 1.30
N LEU A 112 19.55 -9.52 1.52
CA LEU A 112 19.81 -10.30 2.73
C LEU A 112 21.29 -10.63 2.88
N ILE A 113 22.01 -10.91 1.79
CA ILE A 113 23.45 -11.18 1.81
C ILE A 113 24.21 -9.94 2.33
N VAL A 114 23.83 -8.75 1.83
CA VAL A 114 24.43 -7.47 2.28
C VAL A 114 24.09 -7.20 3.74
N ARG A 115 22.86 -7.46 4.14
CA ARG A 115 22.39 -7.34 5.52
C ARG A 115 23.23 -8.20 6.46
N ASP A 116 23.38 -9.48 6.15
CA ASP A 116 24.08 -10.44 7.02
C ASP A 116 25.56 -10.06 7.18
N ALA A 117 26.19 -9.61 6.10
CA ALA A 117 27.57 -9.10 6.15
C ALA A 117 27.71 -7.81 6.99
N ALA A 118 26.74 -6.91 6.90
CA ALA A 118 26.71 -5.68 7.68
C ALA A 118 26.42 -5.97 9.16
N GLU A 119 25.46 -6.84 9.45
CA GLU A 119 25.10 -7.26 10.82
C GLU A 119 26.29 -7.92 11.52
N ALA A 120 27.01 -8.83 10.84
CA ALA A 120 28.20 -9.47 11.38
C ALA A 120 29.28 -8.45 11.78
N LYS A 121 29.54 -7.45 10.92
CA LYS A 121 30.52 -6.39 11.23
C LYS A 121 30.06 -5.49 12.38
N LEU A 122 28.77 -5.15 12.44
CA LEU A 122 28.21 -4.30 13.50
C LEU A 122 28.20 -5.03 14.84
N LYS A 123 27.82 -6.31 14.88
CA LYS A 123 27.84 -7.12 16.11
C LYS A 123 29.26 -7.33 16.63
N ALA A 124 30.24 -7.48 15.75
CA ALA A 124 31.64 -7.56 16.16
C ALA A 124 32.13 -6.27 16.85
N LYS A 125 31.63 -5.10 16.43
CA LYS A 125 32.00 -3.80 17.00
C LYS A 125 31.15 -3.40 18.22
N PHE A 126 29.90 -3.84 18.27
CA PHE A 126 28.93 -3.48 19.30
C PHE A 126 28.11 -4.71 19.76
N PRO A 127 28.68 -5.61 20.54
CA PRO A 127 28.07 -6.93 20.84
C PRO A 127 26.76 -6.88 21.64
N ASN A 128 26.50 -5.76 22.34
CA ASN A 128 25.32 -5.61 23.21
C ASN A 128 24.18 -4.79 22.58
N ARG A 129 24.20 -4.59 21.26
CA ARG A 129 23.13 -3.84 20.57
C ARG A 129 22.48 -4.67 19.47
N ASP A 130 21.17 -4.64 19.44
CA ASP A 130 20.41 -5.14 18.30
C ASP A 130 20.42 -4.09 17.18
N PHE A 131 20.70 -4.55 15.98
CA PHE A 131 20.71 -3.70 14.79
C PHE A 131 19.60 -4.13 13.86
N TYR A 132 18.80 -3.15 13.42
CA TYR A 132 17.83 -3.32 12.35
C TYR A 132 18.35 -2.61 11.12
N ILE A 133 18.33 -3.30 9.98
CA ILE A 133 18.72 -2.69 8.72
C ILE A 133 17.47 -2.03 8.12
N GLY A 134 17.58 -0.73 7.90
CA GLY A 134 16.53 0.05 7.27
C GLY A 134 16.39 -0.30 5.79
N MET A 135 15.18 -0.72 5.38
CA MET A 135 14.85 -0.99 4.00
C MET A 135 13.62 -0.19 3.58
N ASP A 136 13.44 -0.02 2.29
CA ASP A 136 12.28 0.67 1.73
C ASP A 136 11.01 -0.19 1.86
N THR A 137 9.86 0.47 2.06
CA THR A 137 8.53 -0.16 2.10
C THR A 137 8.14 -0.81 0.78
N ALA A 138 8.82 -0.44 -0.31
CA ALA A 138 8.66 -1.06 -1.63
C ALA A 138 8.83 -2.59 -1.60
N LEU A 139 9.54 -3.14 -0.61
CA LEU A 139 9.64 -4.58 -0.39
C LEU A 139 8.29 -5.26 -0.21
N LEU A 140 7.31 -4.57 0.38
CA LEU A 140 5.96 -5.10 0.57
C LEU A 140 5.02 -4.85 -0.60
N ILE A 141 5.39 -4.01 -1.58
CA ILE A 141 4.56 -3.79 -2.77
C ILE A 141 4.38 -5.09 -3.56
N GLY A 142 5.40 -5.94 -3.59
CA GLY A 142 5.29 -7.25 -4.24
C GLY A 142 4.45 -8.29 -3.50
N GLU A 143 3.99 -8.00 -2.28
CA GLU A 143 3.11 -8.91 -1.56
C GLU A 143 1.73 -8.97 -2.25
N PRO A 144 1.21 -10.16 -2.60
CA PRO A 144 -0.05 -10.28 -3.34
C PRO A 144 -1.24 -9.60 -2.65
N SER A 145 -1.27 -9.62 -1.33
CA SER A 145 -2.31 -8.95 -0.54
C SER A 145 -2.25 -7.43 -0.66
N VAL A 146 -1.05 -6.85 -0.76
CA VAL A 146 -0.84 -5.41 -0.95
C VAL A 146 -1.25 -5.00 -2.36
N LEU A 147 -0.82 -5.76 -3.37
CA LEU A 147 -1.19 -5.51 -4.77
C LEU A 147 -2.71 -5.56 -4.98
N ALA A 148 -3.36 -6.65 -4.52
CA ALA A 148 -4.80 -6.79 -4.67
C ALA A 148 -5.57 -5.69 -3.93
N THR A 149 -5.17 -5.37 -2.69
CA THR A 149 -5.83 -4.31 -1.92
C THR A 149 -5.57 -2.94 -2.51
N GLY A 150 -4.35 -2.67 -2.99
CA GLY A 150 -4.00 -1.43 -3.67
C GLY A 150 -4.84 -1.17 -4.91
N LEU A 151 -5.05 -2.21 -5.74
CA LEU A 151 -5.93 -2.12 -6.91
C LEU A 151 -7.38 -1.81 -6.53
N LEU A 152 -7.88 -2.39 -5.44
CA LEU A 152 -9.23 -2.09 -4.94
C LEU A 152 -9.34 -0.68 -4.34
N LEU A 153 -8.25 -0.14 -3.79
CA LEU A 153 -8.24 1.23 -3.26
C LEU A 153 -8.28 2.29 -4.36
N ILE A 154 -7.87 2.00 -5.59
CA ILE A 154 -7.91 2.96 -6.70
C ILE A 154 -9.34 3.47 -6.93
N PRO A 155 -10.33 2.62 -7.26
CA PRO A 155 -11.71 3.10 -7.43
C PRO A 155 -12.28 3.68 -6.13
N MET A 156 -11.92 3.13 -4.96
CA MET A 156 -12.37 3.66 -3.68
C MET A 156 -11.86 5.09 -3.45
N ALA A 157 -10.62 5.40 -3.80
CA ALA A 157 -10.05 6.73 -3.67
C ALA A 157 -10.79 7.75 -4.55
N VAL A 158 -11.16 7.35 -5.78
CA VAL A 158 -11.97 8.21 -6.68
C VAL A 158 -13.37 8.43 -6.09
N VAL A 159 -14.01 7.38 -5.60
CA VAL A 159 -15.35 7.49 -4.96
C VAL A 159 -15.27 8.42 -3.74
N LEU A 160 -14.26 8.25 -2.89
CA LEU A 160 -14.05 9.12 -1.73
C LEU A 160 -13.84 10.58 -2.15
N ALA A 161 -13.03 10.82 -3.18
CA ALA A 161 -12.79 12.17 -3.66
C ALA A 161 -14.06 12.89 -4.13
N ILE A 162 -15.04 12.13 -4.61
CA ILE A 162 -16.34 12.68 -5.06
C ILE A 162 -17.32 12.87 -3.89
N ILE A 163 -17.36 11.91 -2.94
CA ILE A 163 -18.39 11.87 -1.89
C ILE A 163 -17.99 12.72 -0.68
N LEU A 164 -16.68 12.89 -0.40
CA LEU A 164 -16.23 13.60 0.80
C LEU A 164 -16.62 15.08 0.75
N PRO A 165 -17.40 15.56 1.73
CA PRO A 165 -17.83 16.95 1.76
C PRO A 165 -16.64 17.88 1.96
N GLY A 166 -16.57 18.94 1.14
CA GLY A 166 -15.50 19.95 1.22
C GLY A 166 -14.16 19.51 0.60
N ASN A 167 -14.05 18.31 0.08
CA ASN A 167 -12.87 17.88 -0.65
C ASN A 167 -12.72 18.65 -1.97
N ARG A 168 -11.51 19.12 -2.25
CA ARG A 168 -11.15 19.90 -3.45
C ARG A 168 -10.06 19.26 -4.30
N VAL A 169 -9.62 18.08 -3.92
CA VAL A 169 -8.49 17.38 -4.56
C VAL A 169 -8.99 16.11 -5.23
N LEU A 170 -8.58 15.91 -6.48
CA LEU A 170 -8.76 14.66 -7.21
C LEU A 170 -7.39 13.93 -7.24
N PRO A 171 -7.30 12.71 -6.70
CA PRO A 171 -6.03 12.04 -6.45
C PRO A 171 -5.45 11.34 -7.69
N PHE A 172 -5.65 11.85 -8.92
CA PHE A 172 -5.25 11.14 -10.14
C PHE A 172 -3.75 10.85 -10.22
N VAL A 173 -2.91 11.79 -9.77
CA VAL A 173 -1.45 11.60 -9.75
C VAL A 173 -1.04 10.64 -8.64
N ASP A 174 -1.76 10.66 -7.52
CA ASP A 174 -1.44 9.88 -6.33
C ASP A 174 -1.96 8.44 -6.37
N LEU A 175 -2.80 8.09 -7.36
CA LEU A 175 -3.34 6.73 -7.49
C LEU A 175 -2.23 5.69 -7.61
N ALA A 176 -1.12 6.01 -8.30
CA ALA A 176 0.04 5.12 -8.39
C ALA A 176 0.77 4.96 -7.04
N SER A 177 0.72 6.00 -6.18
CA SER A 177 1.37 6.01 -4.86
C SER A 177 0.57 5.24 -3.80
N LEU A 178 -0.70 4.90 -4.05
CA LEU A 178 -1.56 4.20 -3.09
C LEU A 178 -0.95 2.86 -2.64
N MET A 179 -0.25 2.16 -3.51
CA MET A 179 0.41 0.90 -3.15
C MET A 179 1.55 1.12 -2.17
N PHE A 180 2.37 2.18 -2.33
CA PHE A 180 3.40 2.56 -1.38
C PHE A 180 2.82 2.90 -0.02
N LEU A 181 1.76 3.67 -0.03
CA LEU A 181 1.04 4.10 1.15
C LEU A 181 0.44 2.92 1.90
N LEU A 182 -0.14 1.98 1.16
CA LEU A 182 -0.67 0.75 1.71
C LEU A 182 0.45 -0.12 2.30
N ALA A 183 1.59 -0.23 1.63
CA ALA A 183 2.76 -0.97 2.10
C ALA A 183 3.25 -0.48 3.47
N MET A 184 3.09 0.81 3.79
CA MET A 184 3.47 1.39 5.09
C MET A 184 2.56 0.94 6.23
N VAL A 185 1.27 0.71 5.99
CA VAL A 185 0.30 0.28 7.01
C VAL A 185 0.14 -1.24 7.07
N THR A 186 0.52 -1.92 6.01
CA THR A 186 0.41 -3.38 5.86
C THR A 186 1.05 -4.19 6.99
N PRO A 187 2.24 -3.84 7.55
CA PRO A 187 2.83 -4.59 8.65
C PRO A 187 1.90 -4.77 9.85
N PHE A 188 1.02 -3.81 10.09
CA PHE A 188 0.09 -3.81 11.22
C PHE A 188 -1.21 -4.59 10.92
N CYS A 189 -1.53 -4.81 9.65
CA CYS A 189 -2.80 -5.41 9.20
C CYS A 189 -2.81 -6.95 9.18
N LYS A 190 -1.77 -7.61 9.71
CA LYS A 190 -1.69 -9.09 9.85
C LYS A 190 -1.91 -9.83 8.51
N ARG A 191 -1.43 -9.30 7.39
CA ARG A 191 -1.64 -9.81 6.01
C ARG A 191 -3.11 -9.93 5.59
N ASN A 192 -4.03 -9.31 6.32
CA ASN A 192 -5.45 -9.38 6.06
C ASN A 192 -5.88 -8.24 5.12
N MET A 193 -6.31 -8.57 3.91
CA MET A 193 -6.72 -7.62 2.87
C MET A 193 -7.89 -6.74 3.31
N PHE A 194 -8.84 -7.28 4.08
CA PHE A 194 -9.97 -6.50 4.60
C PHE A 194 -9.50 -5.40 5.56
N ARG A 195 -8.57 -5.74 6.48
CA ARG A 195 -7.97 -4.78 7.40
C ARG A 195 -7.15 -3.73 6.66
N MET A 196 -6.37 -4.16 5.65
CA MET A 196 -5.62 -3.26 4.79
C MET A 196 -6.54 -2.30 4.03
N PHE A 197 -7.65 -2.80 3.51
CA PHE A 197 -8.62 -2.00 2.76
C PHE A 197 -9.28 -0.93 3.64
N ILE A 198 -9.74 -1.29 4.85
CA ILE A 198 -10.34 -0.33 5.79
C ILE A 198 -9.29 0.71 6.21
N THR A 199 -8.11 0.27 6.63
CA THR A 199 -7.04 1.18 7.06
C THR A 199 -6.60 2.09 5.92
N GLY A 200 -6.42 1.53 4.72
CA GLY A 200 -6.09 2.29 3.51
C GLY A 200 -7.16 3.33 3.15
N THR A 201 -8.43 2.97 3.24
CA THR A 201 -9.56 3.88 3.00
C THR A 201 -9.53 5.07 3.97
N LEU A 202 -9.29 4.83 5.25
CA LEU A 202 -9.18 5.89 6.26
C LEU A 202 -7.96 6.79 5.99
N VAL A 203 -6.82 6.20 5.66
CA VAL A 203 -5.61 6.97 5.32
C VAL A 203 -5.82 7.83 4.08
N VAL A 204 -6.44 7.27 3.02
CA VAL A 204 -6.79 8.04 1.80
C VAL A 204 -7.73 9.20 2.14
N THR A 205 -8.72 8.99 3.00
CA THR A 205 -9.62 10.05 3.47
C THR A 205 -8.85 11.18 4.14
N CYS A 206 -7.93 10.86 5.03
CA CYS A 206 -7.07 11.85 5.69
C CYS A 206 -6.21 12.60 4.67
N ILE A 207 -5.62 11.91 3.69
CA ILE A 207 -4.80 12.54 2.65
C ILE A 207 -5.60 13.51 1.80
N LEU A 208 -6.83 13.14 1.41
CA LEU A 208 -7.71 14.02 0.64
C LEU A 208 -8.03 15.32 1.39
N TYR A 209 -8.30 15.23 2.70
CA TYR A 209 -8.52 16.42 3.51
C TYR A 209 -7.27 17.26 3.70
N VAL A 210 -6.14 16.64 4.02
CA VAL A 210 -4.84 17.35 4.11
C VAL A 210 -4.49 18.00 2.78
N GLY A 211 -4.65 17.27 1.67
CA GLY A 211 -4.44 17.82 0.32
C GLY A 211 -5.37 19.01 0.02
N THR A 212 -6.61 18.96 0.48
CA THR A 212 -7.56 20.06 0.35
C THR A 212 -7.12 21.29 1.13
N ASP A 213 -6.67 21.12 2.38
CA ASP A 213 -6.22 22.23 3.21
C ASP A 213 -5.01 22.94 2.62
N ILE A 214 -3.99 22.18 2.17
CA ILE A 214 -2.76 22.76 1.64
C ILE A 214 -2.84 23.12 0.14
N SER A 215 -3.93 22.79 -0.55
CA SER A 215 -4.09 23.05 -2.00
C SER A 215 -3.99 24.53 -2.37
N ARG A 216 -4.44 25.39 -1.47
CA ARG A 216 -4.45 26.84 -1.64
C ARG A 216 -3.02 27.42 -1.63
N GLU A 217 -2.22 27.00 -0.65
CA GLU A 217 -0.81 27.41 -0.48
C GLU A 217 0.04 26.89 -1.64
N TYR A 218 -0.17 25.65 -2.08
CA TYR A 218 0.49 25.09 -3.27
C TYR A 218 0.17 25.86 -4.54
N THR A 219 -1.09 26.22 -4.73
CA THR A 219 -1.52 27.01 -5.89
C THR A 219 -0.88 28.40 -5.88
N GLN A 220 -0.85 29.07 -4.73
CA GLN A 220 -0.20 30.37 -4.59
C GLN A 220 1.30 30.29 -4.84
N ALA A 221 1.98 29.29 -4.30
CA ALA A 221 3.40 29.07 -4.52
C ALA A 221 3.71 28.80 -6.01
N ALA A 222 2.88 28.02 -6.70
CA ALA A 222 3.02 27.77 -8.13
C ALA A 222 2.85 29.06 -8.96
N VAL A 223 1.86 29.88 -8.65
CA VAL A 223 1.64 31.18 -9.29
C VAL A 223 2.84 32.11 -9.09
N ASN A 224 3.35 32.20 -7.86
CA ASN A 224 4.51 33.02 -7.53
C ASN A 224 5.79 32.55 -8.21
N SER A 225 5.87 31.25 -8.54
CA SER A 225 7.01 30.65 -9.27
C SER A 225 6.86 30.66 -10.78
N ASN A 226 5.86 31.40 -11.33
CA ASN A 226 5.53 31.44 -12.75
C ASN A 226 5.26 30.06 -13.39
N ILE A 227 4.82 29.08 -12.60
CA ILE A 227 4.38 27.79 -13.11
C ILE A 227 2.96 27.97 -13.69
N PRO A 228 2.69 27.53 -14.94
CA PRO A 228 1.37 27.66 -15.52
C PRO A 228 0.35 26.85 -14.72
N VAL A 229 -0.54 27.56 -14.03
CA VAL A 229 -1.65 26.94 -13.27
C VAL A 229 -2.94 27.19 -14.04
N ASP A 230 -3.72 26.15 -14.28
CA ASP A 230 -5.03 26.30 -14.91
C ASP A 230 -5.96 27.08 -13.97
N ARG A 231 -6.33 28.30 -14.39
CA ARG A 231 -7.21 29.19 -13.62
C ARG A 231 -8.61 28.64 -13.36
N LYS A 232 -9.02 27.57 -14.06
CA LYS A 232 -10.30 26.90 -13.81
C LYS A 232 -10.25 26.05 -12.53
N SER A 233 -9.08 25.54 -12.15
CA SER A 233 -8.89 24.78 -10.91
C SER A 233 -8.83 25.66 -9.64
N THR A 234 -8.69 26.97 -9.79
CA THR A 234 -8.57 27.93 -8.67
C THR A 234 -9.89 28.54 -8.20
N ARG A 235 -11.00 28.23 -8.88
CA ARG A 235 -12.34 28.76 -8.56
C ARG A 235 -13.25 27.79 -7.82
N LEU A 236 -12.69 26.71 -7.25
CA LEU A 236 -13.48 25.77 -6.43
C LEU A 236 -13.40 26.13 -4.96
#